data_8968a829de6c2661e2cb659c5adb6187
#
_entry.id   8968a829de6c2661e2cb659c5adb6187
#
_cell.length_a   1.000
_cell.length_b   1.000
_cell.length_c   1.000
_cell.angle_alpha   90.00
_cell.angle_beta   90.00
_cell.angle_gamma   90.00
#
_symmetry.space_group_name_H-M   'P 1'
#
loop_
_entity.id
_entity.type
_entity.pdbx_description
1 polymer ?
#
loop_
_entity_poly.entity_id
_entity_poly.type
_entity_poly.pdbx_seq_one_letter_code
_entity_poly.pdbx_strand_id
1 'polypeptide(L)'
;MRLFYTCAIYLYQAAIYLASLLNHKAKLWVQGRKNIFNELESKCAGNQDIVWFHCASLGEFEQGKPFIEKIKQEHPQSKIMVTFFSPSGYTIRKNDPIADFVFYLPIDTISNAKKFIKIVHPKFAVFVKYEYWYNYIQQLNRNNIPCINNRVL
;
A
#
# COMPACT_ATOMS: atom_id res chain seq x y z
N MET A 1 -19.21 -7.83 -12.11
CA MET A 1 -18.22 -6.77 -11.80
C MET A 1 -16.89 -7.31 -11.28
N ARG A 2 -16.84 -8.15 -10.24
CA ARG A 2 -15.59 -8.66 -9.65
C ARG A 2 -14.69 -9.42 -10.63
N LEU A 3 -15.26 -10.26 -11.51
CA LEU A 3 -14.50 -11.00 -12.51
C LEU A 3 -13.80 -10.07 -13.50
N PHE A 4 -14.51 -9.06 -14.02
CA PHE A 4 -13.93 -8.07 -14.92
C PHE A 4 -12.79 -7.28 -14.28
N TYR A 5 -12.96 -6.86 -13.02
CA TYR A 5 -11.89 -6.18 -12.27
C TYR A 5 -10.66 -7.08 -12.14
N THR A 6 -10.86 -8.33 -11.76
CA THR A 6 -9.76 -9.30 -11.61
C THR A 6 -9.02 -9.53 -12.91
N CYS A 7 -9.75 -9.72 -14.03
CA CYS A 7 -9.15 -9.85 -15.36
C CYS A 7 -8.36 -8.59 -15.75
N ALA A 8 -8.91 -7.39 -15.50
CA ALA A 8 -8.23 -6.13 -15.78
C ALA A 8 -6.93 -5.99 -14.99
N ILE A 9 -6.92 -6.38 -13.71
CA ILE A 9 -5.72 -6.35 -12.85
C ILE A 9 -4.64 -7.30 -13.38
N TYR A 10 -4.99 -8.51 -13.82
CA TYR A 10 -4.00 -9.44 -14.39
C TYR A 10 -3.48 -8.97 -15.75
N LEU A 11 -4.35 -8.41 -16.61
CA LEU A 11 -3.93 -7.82 -17.88
C LEU A 11 -2.99 -6.63 -17.67
N TYR A 12 -3.32 -5.76 -16.72
CA TYR A 12 -2.46 -4.65 -16.32
C TYR A 12 -1.09 -5.14 -15.83
N GLN A 13 -1.07 -6.18 -14.99
CA GLN A 13 0.17 -6.79 -14.52
C GLN A 13 1.01 -7.34 -15.68
N ALA A 14 0.40 -8.09 -16.59
CA ALA A 14 1.08 -8.62 -17.76
C ALA A 14 1.67 -7.50 -18.63
N ALA A 15 0.90 -6.43 -18.87
CA ALA A 15 1.36 -5.27 -19.61
C ALA A 15 2.59 -4.59 -18.95
N ILE A 16 2.59 -4.45 -17.62
CA ILE A 16 3.75 -3.91 -16.90
C ILE A 16 4.96 -4.84 -17.00
N TYR A 17 4.78 -6.16 -16.91
CA TYR A 17 5.88 -7.10 -17.08
C TYR A 17 6.52 -6.97 -18.47
N LEU A 18 5.72 -6.87 -19.53
CA LEU A 18 6.22 -6.63 -20.88
C LEU A 18 6.92 -5.27 -20.99
N ALA A 19 6.30 -4.21 -20.47
CA ALA A 19 6.89 -2.87 -20.46
C ALA A 19 8.21 -2.82 -19.67
N SER A 20 8.39 -3.67 -18.65
CA SER A 20 9.60 -3.70 -17.81
C SER A 20 10.86 -4.11 -18.58
N LEU A 21 10.71 -4.73 -19.76
CA LEU A 21 11.84 -5.07 -20.64
C LEU A 21 12.47 -3.82 -21.27
N LEU A 22 11.67 -2.76 -21.48
CA LEU A 22 12.08 -1.56 -22.20
C LEU A 22 12.02 -0.29 -21.35
N ASN A 23 11.27 -0.30 -20.26
CA ASN A 23 11.01 0.88 -19.43
C ASN A 23 11.55 0.72 -18.02
N HIS A 24 12.44 1.65 -17.63
CA HIS A 24 13.08 1.64 -16.30
C HIS A 24 12.08 1.74 -15.14
N LYS A 25 11.04 2.57 -15.26
CA LYS A 25 9.98 2.69 -14.24
C LYS A 25 9.21 1.38 -14.05
N ALA A 26 8.85 0.73 -15.15
CA ALA A 26 8.17 -0.57 -15.10
C ALA A 26 9.08 -1.65 -14.49
N LYS A 27 10.38 -1.61 -14.79
CA LYS A 27 11.36 -2.51 -14.18
C LYS A 27 11.46 -2.30 -12.66
N LEU A 28 11.53 -1.07 -12.17
CA LEU A 28 11.51 -0.76 -10.73
C LEU A 28 10.21 -1.24 -10.07
N TRP A 29 9.08 -1.07 -10.75
CA TRP A 29 7.77 -1.51 -10.26
C TRP A 29 7.71 -3.03 -10.04
N VAL A 30 8.24 -3.81 -11.01
CA VAL A 30 8.31 -5.28 -10.93
C VAL A 30 9.31 -5.72 -9.84
N GLN A 31 10.52 -5.17 -9.86
CA GLN A 31 11.58 -5.53 -8.92
C GLN A 31 11.19 -5.27 -7.47
N GLY A 32 10.56 -4.11 -7.20
CA GLY A 32 10.14 -3.73 -5.86
C GLY A 32 9.03 -4.61 -5.26
N ARG A 33 8.40 -5.48 -6.06
CA ARG A 33 7.36 -6.41 -5.59
C ARG A 33 7.82 -7.86 -5.53
N LYS A 34 9.03 -8.17 -5.99
CA LYS A 34 9.49 -9.56 -6.18
C LYS A 34 9.50 -10.38 -4.88
N ASN A 35 9.89 -9.77 -3.75
CA ASN A 35 9.98 -10.44 -2.45
C ASN A 35 9.12 -9.76 -1.38
N ILE A 36 8.12 -9.01 -1.79
CA ILE A 36 7.36 -8.11 -0.92
C ILE A 36 6.73 -8.80 0.28
N PHE A 37 6.22 -10.02 0.13
CA PHE A 37 5.60 -10.74 1.25
C PHE A 37 6.62 -11.23 2.27
N ASN A 38 7.82 -11.64 1.86
CA ASN A 38 8.88 -12.02 2.78
C ASN A 38 9.37 -10.80 3.58
N GLU A 39 9.47 -9.64 2.91
CA GLU A 39 9.82 -8.38 3.57
C GLU A 39 8.73 -7.93 4.56
N LEU A 40 7.45 -8.04 4.18
CA LEU A 40 6.33 -7.75 5.07
C LEU A 40 6.34 -8.68 6.29
N GLU A 41 6.49 -9.98 6.09
CA GLU A 41 6.56 -10.95 7.18
C GLU A 41 7.73 -10.67 8.13
N SER A 42 8.92 -10.38 7.60
CA SER A 42 10.11 -10.15 8.43
C SER A 42 10.04 -8.85 9.24
N LYS A 43 9.39 -7.80 8.72
CA LYS A 43 9.37 -6.48 9.35
C LYS A 43 8.09 -6.20 10.15
N CYS A 44 6.96 -6.78 9.76
CA CYS A 44 5.66 -6.45 10.33
C CYS A 44 5.09 -7.55 11.24
N ALA A 45 5.59 -8.80 11.14
CA ALA A 45 5.10 -9.88 11.98
C ALA A 45 5.31 -9.57 13.48
N GLY A 46 4.23 -9.70 14.25
CA GLY A 46 4.25 -9.41 15.70
C GLY A 46 4.13 -7.94 16.07
N ASN A 47 4.15 -7.01 15.11
CA ASN A 47 3.84 -5.62 15.40
C ASN A 47 2.32 -5.45 15.53
N GLN A 48 1.92 -4.94 16.68
CA GLN A 48 0.56 -4.50 16.94
C GLN A 48 0.45 -2.99 16.71
N ASP A 49 -0.77 -2.48 16.51
CA ASP A 49 -1.04 -1.05 16.34
C ASP A 49 -0.44 -0.40 15.07
N ILE A 50 -0.39 -1.13 13.97
CA ILE A 50 0.00 -0.56 12.68
C ILE A 50 -1.15 0.30 12.13
N VAL A 51 -0.85 1.57 11.82
CA VAL A 51 -1.71 2.44 11.02
C VAL A 51 -1.20 2.45 9.60
N TRP A 52 -2.05 1.99 8.67
CA TRP A 52 -1.67 1.84 7.28
C TRP A 52 -2.16 3.01 6.42
N PHE A 53 -1.22 3.71 5.78
CA PHE A 53 -1.49 4.72 4.76
C PHE A 53 -1.15 4.16 3.38
N HIS A 54 -2.06 4.31 2.43
CA HIS A 54 -1.79 4.04 1.02
C HIS A 54 -1.80 5.32 0.21
N CYS A 55 -0.69 5.56 -0.51
CA CYS A 55 -0.50 6.68 -1.42
C CYS A 55 -0.05 6.10 -2.76
N ALA A 56 -0.82 6.26 -3.86
CA ALA A 56 -0.41 5.67 -5.12
C ALA A 56 0.88 6.30 -5.66
N SER A 57 1.12 7.58 -5.37
CA SER A 57 2.23 8.37 -5.90
C SER A 57 2.87 9.27 -4.85
N LEU A 58 3.99 9.94 -5.24
CA LEU A 58 4.65 10.96 -4.41
C LEU A 58 3.71 12.11 -4.08
N GLY A 59 2.95 12.61 -5.07
CA GLY A 59 2.04 13.75 -4.85
C GLY A 59 0.94 13.46 -3.83
N GLU A 60 0.43 12.24 -3.80
CA GLU A 60 -0.55 11.81 -2.78
C GLU A 60 0.09 11.68 -1.41
N PHE A 61 1.33 11.20 -1.33
CA PHE A 61 2.07 11.15 -0.08
C PHE A 61 2.26 12.55 0.51
N GLU A 62 2.68 13.54 -0.30
CA GLU A 62 2.85 14.93 0.17
C GLU A 62 1.54 15.51 0.69
N GLN A 63 0.42 15.18 0.08
CA GLN A 63 -0.90 15.62 0.56
C GLN A 63 -1.35 14.87 1.81
N GLY A 64 -1.01 13.59 1.94
CA GLY A 64 -1.32 12.79 3.12
C GLY A 64 -0.39 13.05 4.32
N LYS A 65 0.79 13.62 4.06
CA LYS A 65 1.84 13.79 5.07
C LYS A 65 1.38 14.55 6.32
N PRO A 66 0.67 15.69 6.23
CA PRO A 66 0.16 16.39 7.42
C PRO A 66 -0.75 15.51 8.29
N PHE A 67 -1.54 14.62 7.64
CA PHE A 67 -2.40 13.70 8.37
C PHE A 67 -1.59 12.58 9.04
N ILE A 68 -0.56 12.07 8.38
CA ILE A 68 0.37 11.10 8.97
C ILE A 68 1.06 11.71 10.20
N GLU A 69 1.54 12.95 10.09
CA GLU A 69 2.17 13.69 11.20
C GLU A 69 1.23 13.85 12.39
N LYS A 70 -0.01 14.22 12.12
CA LYS A 70 -1.05 14.36 13.15
C LYS A 70 -1.32 13.02 13.86
N ILE A 71 -1.51 11.94 13.12
CA ILE A 71 -1.72 10.61 13.71
C ILE A 71 -0.51 10.18 14.54
N LYS A 72 0.71 10.44 14.10
CA LYS A 72 1.92 10.11 14.83
C LYS A 72 2.03 10.90 16.15
N GLN A 73 1.58 12.16 16.17
CA GLN A 73 1.53 13.00 17.37
C GLN A 73 0.46 12.53 18.34
N GLU A 74 -0.74 12.22 17.87
CA GLU A 74 -1.88 11.78 18.69
C GLU A 74 -1.74 10.34 19.17
N HIS A 75 -1.04 9.48 18.40
CA HIS A 75 -0.84 8.06 18.69
C HIS A 75 0.65 7.66 18.61
N PRO A 76 1.52 8.16 19.48
CA PRO A 76 2.99 7.98 19.38
C PRO A 76 3.43 6.52 19.50
N GLN A 77 2.59 5.66 20.06
CA GLN A 77 2.86 4.20 20.17
C GLN A 77 2.52 3.43 18.88
N SER A 78 1.70 4.02 18.00
CA SER A 78 1.31 3.36 16.75
C SER A 78 2.46 3.38 15.74
N LYS A 79 2.63 2.28 15.03
CA LYS A 79 3.58 2.17 13.93
C LYS A 79 2.94 2.65 12.63
N ILE A 80 3.59 3.58 11.97
CA ILE A 80 3.12 4.11 10.68
C ILE A 80 3.67 3.25 9.54
N MET A 81 2.77 2.65 8.77
CA MET A 81 3.11 1.99 7.52
C MET A 81 2.61 2.83 6.35
N VAL A 82 3.51 3.11 5.40
CA VAL A 82 3.15 3.74 4.13
C VAL A 82 3.38 2.76 2.99
N THR A 83 2.40 2.62 2.12
CA THR A 83 2.56 1.85 0.89
C THR A 83 2.40 2.73 -0.33
N PHE A 84 3.24 2.48 -1.34
CA PHE A 84 3.19 3.15 -2.64
C PHE A 84 2.81 2.17 -3.75
N PHE A 85 2.04 2.65 -4.73
CA PHE A 85 1.83 1.88 -5.95
C PHE A 85 2.90 2.21 -6.99
N SER A 86 3.24 3.49 -7.15
CA SER A 86 4.21 3.98 -8.12
C SER A 86 5.64 4.00 -7.58
N PRO A 87 6.65 3.70 -8.42
CA PRO A 87 8.06 3.88 -8.07
C PRO A 87 8.42 5.31 -7.68
N SER A 88 7.74 6.32 -8.23
CA SER A 88 8.02 7.73 -7.93
C SER A 88 7.87 8.09 -6.45
N GLY A 89 6.89 7.52 -5.77
CA GLY A 89 6.74 7.71 -4.33
C GLY A 89 7.75 6.88 -3.54
N TYR A 90 7.81 5.59 -3.83
CA TYR A 90 8.65 4.66 -3.08
C TYR A 90 10.13 5.02 -3.12
N THR A 91 10.71 5.28 -4.32
CA THR A 91 12.15 5.54 -4.45
C THR A 91 12.60 6.78 -3.68
N ILE A 92 11.75 7.79 -3.58
CA ILE A 92 12.04 9.05 -2.91
C ILE A 92 11.78 8.95 -1.41
N ARG A 93 10.74 8.22 -0.99
CA ARG A 93 10.25 8.21 0.40
C ARG A 93 10.49 6.91 1.18
N LYS A 94 11.18 5.92 0.60
CA LYS A 94 11.43 4.63 1.26
C LYS A 94 12.18 4.72 2.60
N ASN A 95 12.91 5.81 2.83
CA ASN A 95 13.64 6.08 4.06
C ASN A 95 13.13 7.34 4.78
N ASP A 96 11.90 7.78 4.51
CA ASP A 96 11.33 8.96 5.18
C ASP A 96 11.08 8.65 6.67
N PRO A 97 11.61 9.46 7.60
CA PRO A 97 11.53 9.19 9.04
C PRO A 97 10.11 9.29 9.60
N ILE A 98 9.17 9.77 8.82
CA ILE A 98 7.75 9.85 9.24
C ILE A 98 7.11 8.46 9.35
N ALA A 99 7.57 7.48 8.56
CA ALA A 99 7.04 6.13 8.53
C ALA A 99 8.02 5.12 9.13
N ASP A 100 7.50 4.21 9.96
CA ASP A 100 8.27 3.08 10.49
C ASP A 100 8.48 2.01 9.41
N PHE A 101 7.52 1.88 8.49
CA PHE A 101 7.55 0.92 7.40
C PHE A 101 7.14 1.57 6.08
N VAL A 102 7.94 1.38 5.04
CA VAL A 102 7.60 1.82 3.67
C VAL A 102 7.75 0.65 2.71
N PHE A 103 6.67 0.36 1.97
CA PHE A 103 6.62 -0.75 1.01
C PHE A 103 5.96 -0.34 -0.30
N TYR A 104 6.15 -1.15 -1.32
CA TYR A 104 5.21 -1.19 -2.43
C TYR A 104 3.93 -1.90 -2.01
N LEU A 105 2.77 -1.41 -2.47
CA LEU A 105 1.54 -2.19 -2.34
C LEU A 105 1.61 -3.39 -3.29
N PRO A 106 1.43 -4.63 -2.81
CA PRO A 106 1.26 -5.77 -3.72
C PRO A 106 0.06 -5.56 -4.65
N ILE A 107 0.13 -6.12 -5.85
CA ILE A 107 -0.95 -5.93 -6.83
C ILE A 107 -2.29 -6.42 -6.27
N ASP A 108 -3.39 -5.73 -6.59
CA ASP A 108 -4.71 -5.94 -5.98
C ASP A 108 -5.42 -7.19 -6.49
N THR A 109 -4.81 -8.36 -6.25
CA THR A 109 -5.47 -9.65 -6.42
C THR A 109 -6.09 -10.09 -5.08
N ILE A 110 -7.07 -11.00 -5.16
CA ILE A 110 -7.74 -11.56 -3.97
C ILE A 110 -6.71 -12.19 -3.01
N SER A 111 -5.78 -12.97 -3.57
CA SER A 111 -4.76 -13.68 -2.80
C SER A 111 -3.80 -12.70 -2.11
N ASN A 112 -3.31 -11.70 -2.86
CA ASN A 112 -2.39 -10.72 -2.32
C ASN A 112 -3.03 -9.84 -1.25
N ALA A 113 -4.25 -9.36 -1.47
CA ALA A 113 -4.97 -8.56 -0.49
C ALA A 113 -5.22 -9.36 0.79
N LYS A 114 -5.65 -10.64 0.66
CA LYS A 114 -5.84 -11.52 1.82
C LYS A 114 -4.54 -11.75 2.59
N LYS A 115 -3.44 -12.07 1.89
CA LYS A 115 -2.13 -12.31 2.51
C LYS A 115 -1.60 -11.05 3.18
N PHE A 116 -1.69 -9.89 2.52
CA PHE A 116 -1.26 -8.61 3.06
C PHE A 116 -1.99 -8.25 4.36
N ILE A 117 -3.32 -8.28 4.35
CA ILE A 117 -4.13 -7.95 5.53
C ILE A 117 -3.86 -8.94 6.68
N LYS A 118 -3.64 -10.23 6.37
CA LYS A 118 -3.28 -11.23 7.39
C LYS A 118 -1.94 -10.93 8.06
N ILE A 119 -0.93 -10.47 7.29
CA ILE A 119 0.42 -10.19 7.82
C ILE A 119 0.42 -8.87 8.58
N VAL A 120 -0.12 -7.81 7.98
CA VAL A 120 -0.04 -6.44 8.50
C VAL A 120 -1.05 -6.21 9.62
N HIS A 121 -2.26 -6.74 9.50
CA HIS A 121 -3.38 -6.60 10.42
C HIS A 121 -3.50 -5.16 10.97
N PRO A 122 -3.69 -4.14 10.10
CA PRO A 122 -3.64 -2.76 10.55
C PRO A 122 -4.82 -2.44 11.47
N LYS A 123 -4.61 -1.55 12.43
CA LYS A 123 -5.65 -1.02 13.32
C LYS A 123 -6.73 -0.27 12.54
N PHE A 124 -6.29 0.51 11.55
CA PHE A 124 -7.12 1.11 10.51
C PHE A 124 -6.26 1.42 9.30
N ALA A 125 -6.93 1.64 8.15
CA ALA A 125 -6.28 1.98 6.89
C ALA A 125 -6.79 3.33 6.38
N VAL A 126 -5.89 4.11 5.78
CA VAL A 126 -6.19 5.40 5.14
C VAL A 126 -5.74 5.34 3.69
N PHE A 127 -6.69 5.49 2.77
CA PHE A 127 -6.39 5.65 1.35
C PHE A 127 -6.42 7.15 1.00
N VAL A 128 -5.28 7.67 0.56
CA VAL A 128 -5.16 9.08 0.21
C VAL A 128 -5.73 9.30 -1.18
N LYS A 129 -6.71 10.21 -1.30
CA LYS A 129 -7.49 10.49 -2.51
C LYS A 129 -8.37 9.31 -2.99
N TYR A 130 -8.62 9.25 -4.32
CA TYR A 130 -9.59 8.35 -4.97
C TYR A 130 -9.04 6.96 -5.25
N GLU A 131 -8.34 6.38 -4.29
CA GLU A 131 -7.73 5.06 -4.43
C GLU A 131 -8.73 3.95 -4.06
N TYR A 132 -9.31 3.32 -5.07
CA TYR A 132 -10.31 2.25 -4.91
C TYR A 132 -9.71 0.88 -5.22
N TRP A 133 -8.90 0.38 -4.32
CA TRP A 133 -8.33 -0.96 -4.39
C TRP A 133 -9.35 -2.00 -3.87
N TYR A 134 -10.18 -2.49 -4.77
CA TYR A 134 -11.39 -3.27 -4.47
C TYR A 134 -11.14 -4.46 -3.54
N ASN A 135 -10.12 -5.29 -3.82
CA ASN A 135 -9.86 -6.48 -3.00
C ASN A 135 -9.29 -6.11 -1.62
N TYR A 136 -8.45 -5.07 -1.53
CA TYR A 136 -7.96 -4.56 -0.24
C TYR A 136 -9.11 -4.03 0.61
N ILE A 137 -9.96 -3.17 0.07
CA ILE A 137 -11.12 -2.63 0.77
C ILE A 137 -12.04 -3.77 1.23
N GLN A 138 -12.29 -4.76 0.37
CA GLN A 138 -13.09 -5.93 0.74
C GLN A 138 -12.46 -6.75 1.87
N GLN A 139 -11.12 -6.92 1.88
CA GLN A 139 -10.44 -7.65 2.96
C GLN A 139 -10.44 -6.86 4.27
N LEU A 140 -10.26 -5.54 4.24
CA LEU A 140 -10.40 -4.68 5.41
C LEU A 140 -11.79 -4.85 6.04
N ASN A 141 -12.84 -4.73 5.23
CA ASN A 141 -14.22 -4.91 5.71
C ASN A 141 -14.48 -6.30 6.30
N ARG A 142 -13.96 -7.36 5.67
CA ARG A 142 -14.12 -8.74 6.16
C ARG A 142 -13.44 -9.01 7.49
N ASN A 143 -12.40 -8.24 7.81
CA ASN A 143 -11.66 -8.35 9.06
C ASN A 143 -12.08 -7.27 10.07
N ASN A 144 -13.18 -6.53 9.81
CA ASN A 144 -13.67 -5.43 10.64
C ASN A 144 -12.63 -4.33 10.89
N ILE A 145 -11.72 -4.11 9.93
CA ILE A 145 -10.70 -3.08 10.00
C ILE A 145 -11.26 -1.81 9.38
N PRO A 146 -11.33 -0.69 10.13
CA PRO A 146 -11.80 0.58 9.61
C PRO A 146 -10.95 1.07 8.43
N CYS A 147 -11.62 1.57 7.39
CA CYS A 147 -10.99 2.14 6.22
C CYS A 147 -11.49 3.56 5.99
N ILE A 148 -10.59 4.52 6.00
CA ILE A 148 -10.87 5.93 5.74
C ILE A 148 -10.40 6.23 4.33
N ASN A 149 -11.32 6.69 3.49
CA ASN A 149 -10.98 7.25 2.18
C ASN A 149 -10.96 8.77 2.32
N ASN A 150 -9.77 9.34 2.37
CA ASN A 150 -9.61 10.78 2.56
C ASN A 150 -9.79 11.51 1.22
N ARG A 151 -10.96 12.14 1.06
CA ARG A 151 -11.32 12.90 -0.17
C ARG A 151 -10.83 14.34 -0.16
N VAL A 152 -10.44 14.84 1.02
CA VAL A 152 -10.08 16.26 1.20
C VAL A 152 -8.99 16.38 2.26
N LEU A 153 -7.86 16.80 1.85
CA LEU A 153 -6.98 17.69 2.61
C LEU A 153 -6.69 18.89 1.75
#